data_54b116923353ed47ffd20428f02be307
#
_entry.id   54b116923353ed47ffd20428f02be307
#
_cell.length_a   1.000
_cell.length_b   1.000
_cell.length_c   1.000
_cell.angle_alpha   90.00
_cell.angle_beta   90.00
_cell.angle_gamma   90.00
#
_symmetry.space_group_name_H-M   'P 1'
#
loop_
_entity.id
_entity.type
_entity.pdbx_description
1 polymer ?
#
loop_
_entity_poly.entity_id
_entity_poly.type
_entity_poly.pdbx_seq_one_letter_code
_entity_poly.pdbx_strand_id
1 'polypeptide(L)'
;MQATLKPQTPRATFLIPRPTTKNVPHNHHRRLFTIRATLTQQQLDQEVKKTMKLNKYSGRITEPKSQGASQAMLLGVGLSEEDLSKPQVGISSVWYEGNTCNMHLLKLSEAVKEGVRQVGLVPFRFNTIGVSDGISMGTRGMSFSLQSRDLIADSIETVMSAQWYDANISIPGCDKNMPGTIMAMGRLNRPSIMVYGGTIKPGHFQGNTYDIVSAFQCYGEYLSGSITEEQRKNVIRNSCPGAGACGGMYTANTMASAIEAMGMSIPYSSSTPAEDPLKLDECRLAGKYLLELLKMDLKPRDIITPKSLRNAMVIVMALGGSTNAVLHLIAIARSVGLDLTLDDFQKVSDEVPFLADLKPSGKYVMEDVHKIGGTPGVIRYLLELGFLDGDCLTVTGKTLAENAASFPPLATGQDIIRPLENPIKKTGHIQILYGNLAPDGSVAKITGKEGLYFSGPALIFEGEESMIAAISKDPLSFKKGLLPKMQHMCFIVNLVTKIFAPSIKSKRRGGTKH
;
A
#
# COMPACT_ATOMS: atom_id res chain seq x y z
N MET A 1 -36.63 41.24 -20.64
CA MET A 1 -36.65 40.43 -21.87
C MET A 1 -36.04 39.08 -21.55
N GLN A 2 -36.90 38.11 -21.37
CA GLN A 2 -36.53 36.71 -21.18
C GLN A 2 -36.38 36.05 -22.54
N ALA A 3 -35.29 35.33 -22.77
CA ALA A 3 -35.14 34.45 -23.92
C ALA A 3 -34.78 33.04 -23.40
N THR A 4 -35.76 32.17 -23.45
CA THR A 4 -35.65 30.73 -23.20
C THR A 4 -35.15 30.03 -24.46
N LEU A 5 -33.99 29.37 -24.37
CA LEU A 5 -33.48 28.45 -25.39
C LEU A 5 -33.65 27.01 -24.88
N LYS A 6 -34.49 26.24 -25.58
CA LYS A 6 -34.62 24.78 -25.43
C LYS A 6 -33.50 24.08 -26.20
N PRO A 7 -32.86 23.04 -25.69
CA PRO A 7 -31.94 22.23 -26.47
C PRO A 7 -32.73 21.17 -27.28
N GLN A 8 -32.51 21.11 -28.58
CA GLN A 8 -32.91 20.01 -29.45
C GLN A 8 -31.79 18.97 -29.48
N THR A 9 -32.13 17.75 -29.11
CA THR A 9 -31.29 16.58 -29.30
C THR A 9 -31.63 15.90 -30.65
N PRO A 10 -30.67 15.59 -31.52
CA PRO A 10 -30.90 14.66 -32.62
C PRO A 10 -30.71 13.22 -32.14
N ARG A 11 -31.75 12.42 -32.23
CA ARG A 11 -31.67 10.95 -32.15
C ARG A 11 -31.08 10.41 -33.43
N ALA A 12 -29.88 9.85 -33.36
CA ALA A 12 -29.33 8.99 -34.41
C ALA A 12 -29.70 7.54 -34.12
N THR A 13 -30.56 6.97 -34.95
CA THR A 13 -30.92 5.55 -34.91
C THR A 13 -29.89 4.78 -35.73
N PHE A 14 -29.02 4.01 -35.08
CA PHE A 14 -28.16 3.07 -35.79
C PHE A 14 -28.88 1.72 -35.92
N LEU A 15 -29.20 1.37 -37.16
CA LEU A 15 -29.63 0.02 -37.55
C LEU A 15 -28.41 -0.90 -37.62
N ILE A 16 -28.40 -1.92 -36.77
CA ILE A 16 -27.41 -3.00 -36.82
C ILE A 16 -27.87 -4.02 -37.85
N PRO A 17 -27.09 -4.34 -38.91
CA PRO A 17 -27.42 -5.42 -39.82
C PRO A 17 -27.16 -6.79 -39.15
N ARG A 18 -28.13 -7.68 -39.24
CA ARG A 18 -27.98 -9.09 -38.82
C ARG A 18 -26.93 -9.78 -39.73
N PRO A 19 -26.03 -10.59 -39.18
CA PRO A 19 -25.11 -11.36 -40.01
C PRO A 19 -25.85 -12.53 -40.66
N THR A 20 -25.79 -12.59 -41.98
CA THR A 20 -26.17 -13.74 -42.76
C THR A 20 -25.12 -14.84 -42.62
N THR A 21 -25.54 -16.01 -42.18
CA THR A 21 -24.73 -17.22 -42.14
C THR A 21 -24.31 -17.62 -43.56
N LYS A 22 -23.04 -17.47 -43.88
CA LYS A 22 -22.41 -18.17 -45.02
C LYS A 22 -21.43 -19.20 -44.47
N ASN A 23 -21.67 -20.46 -44.91
CA ASN A 23 -20.84 -21.61 -44.64
C ASN A 23 -19.37 -21.34 -45.03
N VAL A 24 -18.46 -21.46 -44.03
CA VAL A 24 -17.01 -21.45 -44.23
C VAL A 24 -16.53 -22.91 -44.15
N PRO A 25 -15.76 -23.41 -45.12
CA PRO A 25 -15.35 -24.81 -45.15
C PRO A 25 -14.43 -25.20 -43.99
N HIS A 26 -14.69 -26.36 -43.44
CA HIS A 26 -14.05 -27.01 -42.28
C HIS A 26 -12.58 -27.46 -42.48
N ASN A 27 -11.74 -26.76 -43.26
CA ASN A 27 -10.40 -27.25 -43.59
C ASN A 27 -9.20 -26.49 -43.00
N HIS A 28 -9.43 -25.42 -42.20
CA HIS A 28 -8.28 -24.69 -41.62
C HIS A 28 -7.80 -25.22 -40.26
N HIS A 29 -8.66 -25.91 -39.50
CA HIS A 29 -8.23 -26.44 -38.19
C HIS A 29 -7.36 -27.71 -38.27
N ARG A 30 -7.43 -28.48 -39.35
CA ARG A 30 -6.59 -29.69 -39.51
C ARG A 30 -5.13 -29.37 -39.84
N ARG A 31 -4.81 -28.26 -40.51
CA ARG A 31 -3.43 -27.89 -40.84
C ARG A 31 -2.62 -27.37 -39.65
N LEU A 32 -3.24 -26.70 -38.69
CA LEU A 32 -2.57 -26.22 -37.49
C LEU A 32 -2.21 -27.35 -36.51
N PHE A 33 -2.99 -28.42 -36.45
CA PHE A 33 -2.68 -29.58 -35.60
C PHE A 33 -1.61 -30.51 -36.19
N THR A 34 -1.44 -30.56 -37.49
CA THR A 34 -0.45 -31.41 -38.13
C THR A 34 0.96 -30.81 -38.09
N ILE A 35 1.10 -29.49 -38.00
CA ILE A 35 2.40 -28.82 -37.86
C ILE A 35 2.95 -28.93 -36.42
N ARG A 36 2.08 -29.04 -35.42
CA ARG A 36 2.52 -29.21 -34.00
C ARG A 36 3.12 -30.59 -33.70
N ALA A 37 2.89 -31.60 -34.48
CA ALA A 37 3.35 -32.97 -34.21
C ALA A 37 4.79 -33.28 -34.71
N THR A 38 5.46 -32.31 -35.36
CA THR A 38 6.77 -32.56 -36.01
C THR A 38 7.92 -31.69 -35.47
N LEU A 39 7.66 -30.75 -34.56
CA LEU A 39 8.72 -29.94 -33.97
C LEU A 39 9.26 -30.59 -32.68
N THR A 40 10.59 -30.72 -32.59
CA THR A 40 11.24 -31.14 -31.37
C THR A 40 11.02 -30.09 -30.28
N GLN A 41 11.07 -30.46 -29.00
CA GLN A 41 10.91 -29.54 -27.88
C GLN A 41 11.87 -28.32 -28.01
N GLN A 42 13.09 -28.53 -28.49
CA GLN A 42 14.05 -27.45 -28.77
C GLN A 42 13.61 -26.51 -29.89
N GLN A 43 12.94 -27.01 -30.91
CA GLN A 43 12.40 -26.18 -31.99
C GLN A 43 11.16 -25.41 -31.56
N LEU A 44 10.29 -26.00 -30.73
CA LEU A 44 9.19 -25.30 -30.07
C LEU A 44 9.71 -24.18 -29.15
N ASP A 45 10.72 -24.45 -28.35
CA ASP A 45 11.34 -23.46 -27.46
C ASP A 45 12.03 -22.33 -28.25
N GLN A 46 12.59 -22.64 -29.41
CA GLN A 46 13.16 -21.63 -30.34
C GLN A 46 12.09 -20.81 -31.05
N GLU A 47 10.99 -21.42 -31.50
CA GLU A 47 9.86 -20.68 -32.07
C GLU A 47 9.14 -19.83 -31.02
N VAL A 48 8.94 -20.34 -29.81
CA VAL A 48 8.39 -19.56 -28.68
C VAL A 48 9.32 -18.40 -28.35
N LYS A 49 10.64 -18.60 -28.33
CA LYS A 49 11.60 -17.49 -28.14
C LYS A 49 11.57 -16.47 -29.29
N LYS A 50 11.29 -16.89 -30.50
CA LYS A 50 11.25 -16.03 -31.69
C LYS A 50 9.97 -15.20 -31.81
N THR A 51 8.89 -15.59 -31.08
CA THR A 51 7.58 -14.92 -31.13
C THR A 51 7.29 -14.00 -29.96
N MET A 52 8.11 -13.99 -28.91
CA MET A 52 7.81 -13.23 -27.70
C MET A 52 8.57 -11.89 -27.68
N LYS A 53 7.95 -10.88 -28.30
CA LYS A 53 8.46 -9.50 -28.25
C LYS A 53 8.25 -8.92 -26.85
N LEU A 54 9.33 -8.74 -26.07
CA LEU A 54 9.27 -8.21 -24.71
C LEU A 54 9.28 -6.67 -24.66
N ASN A 55 9.89 -6.01 -25.65
CA ASN A 55 9.92 -4.54 -25.79
C ASN A 55 8.67 -4.02 -26.53
N LYS A 56 7.48 -4.41 -26.06
CA LYS A 56 6.19 -4.13 -26.73
C LYS A 56 5.89 -2.64 -26.86
N TYR A 57 6.32 -1.86 -25.89
CA TYR A 57 6.07 -0.41 -25.80
C TYR A 57 7.30 0.36 -26.26
N SER A 58 8.49 0.11 -25.72
CA SER A 58 9.72 0.84 -26.07
C SER A 58 10.13 0.64 -27.53
N GLY A 59 9.82 -0.50 -28.13
CA GLY A 59 10.03 -0.75 -29.56
C GLY A 59 9.38 0.29 -30.48
N ARG A 60 8.35 1.03 -30.01
CA ARG A 60 7.72 2.11 -30.77
C ARG A 60 8.64 3.30 -31.01
N ILE A 61 9.60 3.53 -30.12
CA ILE A 61 10.55 4.66 -30.19
C ILE A 61 11.98 4.20 -30.53
N THR A 62 12.28 2.90 -30.42
CA THR A 62 13.63 2.38 -30.66
C THR A 62 13.80 1.69 -32.00
N GLU A 63 12.74 1.17 -32.62
CA GLU A 63 12.84 0.37 -33.86
C GLU A 63 12.59 1.16 -35.16
N PRO A 64 11.59 2.08 -35.24
CA PRO A 64 11.29 2.74 -36.50
C PRO A 64 12.40 3.72 -36.91
N LYS A 65 12.80 3.71 -38.16
CA LYS A 65 13.78 4.65 -38.72
C LYS A 65 13.34 6.11 -38.58
N SER A 66 12.03 6.37 -38.54
CA SER A 66 11.45 7.70 -38.31
C SER A 66 11.66 8.23 -36.89
N GLN A 67 12.07 7.38 -35.92
CA GLN A 67 12.29 7.72 -34.53
C GLN A 67 13.77 8.03 -34.20
N GLY A 68 14.53 8.54 -35.17
CA GLY A 68 15.94 8.87 -35.00
C GLY A 68 16.23 9.85 -33.86
N ALA A 69 15.32 10.79 -33.58
CA ALA A 69 15.48 11.70 -32.44
C ALA A 69 15.40 10.97 -31.09
N SER A 70 14.44 10.05 -30.91
CA SER A 70 14.33 9.22 -29.72
C SER A 70 15.54 8.34 -29.53
N GLN A 71 16.01 7.70 -30.61
CA GLN A 71 17.21 6.85 -30.61
C GLN A 71 18.45 7.66 -30.23
N ALA A 72 18.64 8.85 -30.82
CA ALA A 72 19.75 9.73 -30.50
C ALA A 72 19.77 10.14 -29.01
N MET A 73 18.61 10.47 -28.42
CA MET A 73 18.50 10.77 -27.00
C MET A 73 18.84 9.57 -26.12
N LEU A 74 18.38 8.38 -26.48
CA LEU A 74 18.66 7.14 -25.74
C LEU A 74 20.15 6.74 -25.82
N LEU A 75 20.78 6.87 -26.98
CA LEU A 75 22.22 6.68 -27.13
C LEU A 75 23.00 7.75 -26.33
N GLY A 76 22.54 9.00 -26.33
CA GLY A 76 23.13 10.10 -25.57
C GLY A 76 23.13 9.91 -24.06
N VAL A 77 22.18 9.15 -23.49
CA VAL A 77 22.18 8.76 -22.07
C VAL A 77 22.97 7.48 -21.78
N GLY A 78 23.70 6.97 -22.77
CA GLY A 78 24.66 5.87 -22.63
C GLY A 78 24.16 4.49 -22.97
N LEU A 79 23.04 4.35 -23.69
CA LEU A 79 22.63 3.06 -24.26
C LEU A 79 23.54 2.70 -25.44
N SER A 80 23.78 1.40 -25.63
CA SER A 80 24.33 0.84 -26.86
C SER A 80 23.23 0.59 -27.90
N GLU A 81 23.62 0.37 -29.16
CA GLU A 81 22.67 -0.05 -30.20
C GLU A 81 21.95 -1.36 -29.86
N GLU A 82 22.64 -2.29 -29.19
CA GLU A 82 22.06 -3.54 -28.69
C GLU A 82 20.97 -3.27 -27.64
N ASP A 83 21.17 -2.30 -26.74
CA ASP A 83 20.22 -1.95 -25.69
C ASP A 83 18.91 -1.38 -26.24
N LEU A 84 18.91 -0.78 -27.45
CA LEU A 84 17.70 -0.29 -28.10
C LEU A 84 16.70 -1.41 -28.42
N SER A 85 17.18 -2.66 -28.53
CA SER A 85 16.34 -3.84 -28.77
C SER A 85 15.79 -4.48 -27.48
N LYS A 86 16.32 -4.10 -26.31
CA LYS A 86 15.95 -4.66 -25.00
C LYS A 86 14.73 -3.94 -24.40
N PRO A 87 13.93 -4.64 -23.57
CA PRO A 87 12.85 -3.99 -22.82
C PRO A 87 13.37 -2.94 -21.85
N GLN A 88 12.69 -1.79 -21.81
CA GLN A 88 13.00 -0.68 -20.94
C GLN A 88 12.11 -0.71 -19.70
N VAL A 89 12.72 -0.59 -18.51
CA VAL A 89 12.05 -0.65 -17.22
C VAL A 89 12.11 0.71 -16.54
N GLY A 90 10.94 1.30 -16.28
CA GLY A 90 10.84 2.49 -15.45
C GLY A 90 10.90 2.10 -13.97
N ILE A 91 11.90 2.61 -13.24
CA ILE A 91 12.03 2.45 -11.80
C ILE A 91 11.57 3.75 -11.15
N SER A 92 10.34 3.76 -10.63
CA SER A 92 9.72 4.93 -10.01
C SER A 92 9.97 4.94 -8.50
N SER A 93 10.77 5.88 -8.02
CA SER A 93 11.05 6.05 -6.60
C SER A 93 10.32 7.25 -6.03
N VAL A 94 9.92 7.17 -4.76
CA VAL A 94 9.39 8.32 -3.99
C VAL A 94 10.48 8.85 -3.06
N TRP A 95 11.71 8.88 -3.53
CA TRP A 95 12.85 9.35 -2.77
C TRP A 95 12.85 10.86 -2.57
N TYR A 96 13.13 11.28 -1.34
CA TYR A 96 13.55 12.62 -0.96
C TYR A 96 14.18 12.57 0.46
N GLU A 97 15.04 13.54 0.81
CA GLU A 97 15.84 13.51 2.02
C GLU A 97 15.07 13.81 3.31
N GLY A 98 14.05 14.65 3.24
CA GLY A 98 13.37 15.24 4.39
C GLY A 98 12.38 14.31 5.12
N ASN A 99 12.46 12.98 4.96
CA ASN A 99 11.58 12.02 5.62
C ASN A 99 12.27 10.67 5.85
N THR A 100 12.21 10.16 7.06
CA THR A 100 12.77 8.82 7.40
C THR A 100 12.20 7.72 6.52
N CYS A 101 10.91 7.81 6.14
CA CYS A 101 10.27 6.84 5.27
C CYS A 101 10.87 6.78 3.85
N ASN A 102 11.52 7.85 3.38
CA ASN A 102 11.90 8.03 1.98
C ASN A 102 13.40 8.23 1.75
N MET A 103 14.16 8.70 2.76
CA MET A 103 15.57 9.13 2.60
C MET A 103 16.50 8.03 2.06
N HIS A 104 16.20 6.76 2.29
CA HIS A 104 16.98 5.60 1.87
C HIS A 104 16.58 5.02 0.51
N LEU A 105 15.45 5.46 -0.08
CA LEU A 105 14.89 4.86 -1.29
C LEU A 105 15.81 5.06 -2.51
N LEU A 106 16.68 6.05 -2.52
CA LEU A 106 17.69 6.20 -3.57
C LEU A 106 18.62 5.00 -3.62
N LYS A 107 19.10 4.53 -2.44
CA LYS A 107 19.96 3.34 -2.31
C LYS A 107 19.22 2.08 -2.76
N LEU A 108 17.96 1.92 -2.37
CA LEU A 108 17.12 0.79 -2.80
C LEU A 108 16.89 0.80 -4.31
N SER A 109 16.66 1.98 -4.90
CA SER A 109 16.48 2.11 -6.35
C SER A 109 17.72 1.74 -7.15
N GLU A 110 18.92 1.94 -6.58
CA GLU A 110 20.16 1.46 -7.22
C GLU A 110 20.23 -0.07 -7.21
N ALA A 111 19.92 -0.71 -6.09
CA ALA A 111 19.88 -2.18 -6.01
C ALA A 111 18.81 -2.79 -6.95
N VAL A 112 17.65 -2.16 -7.11
CA VAL A 112 16.66 -2.55 -8.14
C VAL A 112 17.26 -2.41 -9.54
N LYS A 113 17.94 -1.31 -9.82
CA LYS A 113 18.60 -1.05 -11.10
C LYS A 113 19.65 -2.11 -11.43
N GLU A 114 20.45 -2.53 -10.44
CA GLU A 114 21.38 -3.65 -10.56
C GLU A 114 20.65 -4.95 -10.95
N GLY A 115 19.59 -5.33 -10.21
CA GLY A 115 18.81 -6.54 -10.46
C GLY A 115 18.16 -6.55 -11.84
N VAL A 116 17.67 -5.42 -12.34
CA VAL A 116 17.12 -5.28 -13.69
C VAL A 116 18.20 -5.49 -14.76
N ARG A 117 19.42 -4.92 -14.58
CA ARG A 117 20.56 -5.13 -15.49
C ARG A 117 21.03 -6.58 -15.51
N GLN A 118 21.08 -7.24 -14.36
CA GLN A 118 21.53 -8.64 -14.25
C GLN A 118 20.69 -9.61 -15.08
N VAL A 119 19.44 -9.27 -15.37
CA VAL A 119 18.55 -10.07 -16.19
C VAL A 119 18.44 -9.58 -17.65
N GLY A 120 19.32 -8.66 -18.07
CA GLY A 120 19.42 -8.19 -19.45
C GLY A 120 18.38 -7.16 -19.85
N LEU A 121 17.70 -6.50 -18.90
CA LEU A 121 16.76 -5.42 -19.14
C LEU A 121 17.44 -4.05 -18.97
N VAL A 122 16.86 -3.00 -19.55
CA VAL A 122 17.39 -1.63 -19.50
C VAL A 122 16.64 -0.81 -18.45
N PRO A 123 17.25 -0.46 -17.31
CA PRO A 123 16.61 0.28 -16.23
C PRO A 123 16.76 1.80 -16.37
N PHE A 124 15.67 2.53 -16.19
CA PHE A 124 15.64 3.98 -16.06
C PHE A 124 14.99 4.39 -14.74
N ARG A 125 15.75 5.06 -13.87
CA ARG A 125 15.23 5.61 -12.61
C ARG A 125 14.64 6.99 -12.81
N PHE A 126 13.52 7.24 -12.14
CA PHE A 126 12.95 8.56 -11.96
C PHE A 126 12.28 8.67 -10.59
N ASN A 127 12.09 9.89 -10.11
CA ASN A 127 11.43 10.14 -8.83
C ASN A 127 10.09 10.81 -9.05
N THR A 128 9.16 10.55 -8.14
CA THR A 128 7.92 11.30 -7.98
C THR A 128 7.91 12.00 -6.63
N ILE A 129 6.92 12.86 -6.42
CA ILE A 129 6.73 13.59 -5.16
C ILE A 129 6.37 12.65 -4.01
N GLY A 130 6.55 13.14 -2.77
CA GLY A 130 6.08 12.49 -1.56
C GLY A 130 5.77 13.50 -0.47
N VAL A 131 4.85 13.14 0.45
CA VAL A 131 4.52 13.93 1.64
C VAL A 131 4.69 13.03 2.86
N SER A 132 5.25 13.58 3.94
CA SER A 132 5.37 12.89 5.21
C SER A 132 4.18 13.23 6.10
N ASP A 133 3.32 12.25 6.38
CA ASP A 133 2.22 12.42 7.32
C ASP A 133 2.75 12.72 8.73
N GLY A 134 3.85 12.09 9.14
CA GLY A 134 4.46 12.32 10.46
C GLY A 134 4.98 13.75 10.67
N ILE A 135 5.48 14.40 9.62
CA ILE A 135 5.95 15.80 9.67
C ILE A 135 4.77 16.78 9.55
N SER A 136 3.78 16.46 8.73
CA SER A 136 2.67 17.36 8.41
C SER A 136 1.55 17.34 9.45
N MET A 137 1.45 16.27 10.25
CA MET A 137 0.36 16.07 11.22
C MET A 137 0.29 17.22 12.25
N GLY A 138 -0.93 17.68 12.54
CA GLY A 138 -1.17 18.82 13.43
C GLY A 138 -0.98 20.19 12.77
N THR A 139 -0.77 20.24 11.45
CA THR A 139 -0.58 21.48 10.69
C THR A 139 -1.41 21.48 9.41
N ARG A 140 -1.56 22.66 8.76
CA ARG A 140 -2.17 22.76 7.42
C ARG A 140 -1.44 21.96 6.34
N GLY A 141 -0.17 21.57 6.56
CA GLY A 141 0.57 20.68 5.68
C GLY A 141 -0.13 19.34 5.44
N MET A 142 -0.91 18.87 6.40
CA MET A 142 -1.67 17.62 6.29
C MET A 142 -2.75 17.65 5.17
N SER A 143 -3.21 18.84 4.78
CA SER A 143 -4.14 19.01 3.65
C SER A 143 -3.55 18.54 2.31
N PHE A 144 -2.22 18.46 2.18
CA PHE A 144 -1.53 17.99 0.98
C PHE A 144 -1.26 16.49 0.97
N SER A 145 -1.49 15.80 2.11
CA SER A 145 -1.16 14.38 2.24
C SER A 145 -2.00 13.51 1.28
N LEU A 146 -3.33 13.58 1.35
CA LEU A 146 -4.18 12.73 0.51
C LEU A 146 -4.04 13.05 -0.99
N GLN A 147 -3.94 14.31 -1.35
CA GLN A 147 -3.76 14.74 -2.74
C GLN A 147 -2.45 14.20 -3.34
N SER A 148 -1.40 14.03 -2.53
CA SER A 148 -0.13 13.47 -3.00
C SER A 148 -0.28 12.06 -3.57
N ARG A 149 -1.24 11.26 -3.09
CA ARG A 149 -1.52 9.92 -3.62
C ARG A 149 -1.87 9.96 -5.11
N ASP A 150 -2.78 10.85 -5.49
CA ASP A 150 -3.25 10.96 -6.86
C ASP A 150 -2.16 11.60 -7.77
N LEU A 151 -1.43 12.60 -7.25
CA LEU A 151 -0.30 13.20 -7.96
C LEU A 151 0.85 12.19 -8.18
N ILE A 152 1.11 11.30 -7.24
CA ILE A 152 2.07 10.19 -7.41
C ILE A 152 1.63 9.29 -8.55
N ALA A 153 0.34 8.89 -8.57
CA ALA A 153 -0.20 8.06 -9.63
C ALA A 153 -0.09 8.75 -11.00
N ASP A 154 -0.48 10.01 -11.09
CA ASP A 154 -0.46 10.80 -12.32
C ASP A 154 0.97 11.01 -12.83
N SER A 155 1.93 11.29 -11.94
CA SER A 155 3.33 11.50 -12.34
C SER A 155 3.98 10.24 -12.87
N ILE A 156 3.76 9.08 -12.23
CA ILE A 156 4.29 7.79 -12.69
C ILE A 156 3.64 7.42 -14.02
N GLU A 157 2.32 7.52 -14.15
CA GLU A 157 1.61 7.25 -15.39
C GLU A 157 2.12 8.13 -16.54
N THR A 158 2.36 9.42 -16.28
CA THR A 158 2.88 10.38 -17.25
C THR A 158 4.26 9.95 -17.75
N VAL A 159 5.22 9.71 -16.86
CA VAL A 159 6.59 9.32 -17.25
C VAL A 159 6.60 7.98 -17.97
N MET A 160 5.95 6.96 -17.40
CA MET A 160 5.91 5.63 -17.99
C MET A 160 5.29 5.61 -19.38
N SER A 161 4.24 6.41 -19.59
CA SER A 161 3.54 6.50 -20.88
C SER A 161 4.34 7.30 -21.90
N ALA A 162 4.84 8.48 -21.52
CA ALA A 162 5.59 9.36 -22.42
C ALA A 162 6.93 8.77 -22.87
N GLN A 163 7.62 8.06 -21.96
CA GLN A 163 8.91 7.40 -22.25
C GLN A 163 8.75 5.99 -22.84
N TRP A 164 7.53 5.49 -22.98
CA TRP A 164 7.23 4.18 -23.54
C TRP A 164 7.88 2.99 -22.81
N TYR A 165 8.14 3.09 -21.49
CA TYR A 165 8.74 1.98 -20.74
C TYR A 165 7.83 0.74 -20.74
N ASP A 166 8.41 -0.43 -20.90
CA ASP A 166 7.71 -1.71 -21.06
C ASP A 166 7.16 -2.26 -19.73
N ALA A 167 7.84 -1.97 -18.63
CA ALA A 167 7.51 -2.48 -17.30
C ALA A 167 7.88 -1.46 -16.22
N ASN A 168 7.32 -1.64 -15.00
CA ASN A 168 7.56 -0.74 -13.88
C ASN A 168 7.98 -1.49 -12.60
N ILE A 169 8.95 -0.93 -11.88
CA ILE A 169 9.18 -1.25 -10.47
C ILE A 169 9.05 0.03 -9.68
N SER A 170 8.09 0.07 -8.74
CA SER A 170 7.90 1.24 -7.86
C SER A 170 8.44 0.99 -6.47
N ILE A 171 9.11 2.01 -5.90
CA ILE A 171 9.73 1.94 -4.57
C ILE A 171 9.14 3.04 -3.69
N PRO A 172 7.99 2.79 -3.05
CA PRO A 172 7.36 3.70 -2.10
C PRO A 172 7.88 3.51 -0.67
N GLY A 173 7.71 4.55 0.18
CA GLY A 173 8.09 4.51 1.59
C GLY A 173 7.00 4.94 2.56
N CYS A 174 6.25 6.01 2.29
CA CYS A 174 5.29 6.63 3.22
C CYS A 174 3.84 6.30 2.87
N ASP A 175 2.91 6.70 3.72
CA ASP A 175 1.48 6.33 3.76
C ASP A 175 0.75 6.40 2.40
N LYS A 176 0.88 7.51 1.69
CA LYS A 176 0.18 7.76 0.41
C LYS A 176 0.97 7.25 -0.80
N ASN A 177 2.25 6.88 -0.58
CA ASN A 177 3.11 6.44 -1.67
C ASN A 177 2.67 5.07 -2.21
N MET A 178 2.40 4.08 -1.31
CA MET A 178 1.98 2.75 -1.74
C MET A 178 0.72 2.77 -2.59
N PRO A 179 -0.41 3.34 -2.13
CA PRO A 179 -1.63 3.35 -2.95
C PRO A 179 -1.44 4.15 -4.24
N GLY A 180 -0.69 5.26 -4.23
CA GLY A 180 -0.39 6.03 -5.44
C GLY A 180 0.35 5.23 -6.50
N THR A 181 1.37 4.45 -6.10
CA THR A 181 2.12 3.60 -7.04
C THR A 181 1.25 2.47 -7.60
N ILE A 182 0.42 1.81 -6.79
CA ILE A 182 -0.48 0.75 -7.26
C ILE A 182 -1.56 1.30 -8.19
N MET A 183 -2.10 2.48 -7.92
CA MET A 183 -3.04 3.15 -8.82
C MET A 183 -2.40 3.40 -10.20
N ALA A 184 -1.15 3.89 -10.24
CA ALA A 184 -0.41 4.06 -11.50
C ALA A 184 -0.23 2.73 -12.24
N MET A 185 0.19 1.68 -11.55
CA MET A 185 0.33 0.33 -12.13
C MET A 185 -0.98 -0.19 -12.71
N GLY A 186 -2.09 -0.01 -11.99
CA GLY A 186 -3.42 -0.40 -12.43
C GLY A 186 -3.88 0.35 -13.69
N ARG A 187 -3.61 1.66 -13.77
CA ARG A 187 -3.94 2.50 -14.94
C ARG A 187 -3.11 2.13 -16.16
N LEU A 188 -1.79 2.01 -15.99
CA LEU A 188 -0.83 1.65 -17.04
C LEU A 188 -1.05 0.24 -17.59
N ASN A 189 -1.38 -0.69 -16.70
CA ASN A 189 -1.56 -2.10 -17.00
C ASN A 189 -0.39 -2.71 -17.81
N ARG A 190 0.83 -2.42 -17.36
CA ARG A 190 2.09 -3.02 -17.84
C ARG A 190 2.69 -3.88 -16.72
N PRO A 191 3.46 -4.95 -17.03
CA PRO A 191 4.11 -5.76 -16.00
C PRO A 191 4.76 -4.89 -14.93
N SER A 192 4.39 -5.09 -13.66
CA SER A 192 4.77 -4.16 -12.60
C SER A 192 4.93 -4.86 -11.25
N ILE A 193 5.86 -4.38 -10.43
CA ILE A 193 6.14 -4.88 -9.08
C ILE A 193 6.30 -3.69 -8.13
N MET A 194 5.69 -3.76 -6.93
CA MET A 194 6.02 -2.86 -5.84
C MET A 194 7.08 -3.49 -4.94
N VAL A 195 8.12 -2.73 -4.60
CA VAL A 195 9.10 -3.05 -3.58
C VAL A 195 8.98 -2.02 -2.47
N TYR A 196 8.51 -2.41 -1.30
CA TYR A 196 8.32 -1.51 -0.18
C TYR A 196 9.65 -1.08 0.43
N GLY A 197 9.79 0.20 0.77
CA GLY A 197 11.00 0.75 1.41
C GLY A 197 11.32 0.16 2.78
N GLY A 198 10.37 -0.53 3.40
CA GLY A 198 10.55 -1.21 4.69
C GLY A 198 10.17 -0.37 5.90
N THR A 199 9.96 -1.07 7.02
CA THR A 199 9.61 -0.48 8.31
C THR A 199 10.84 0.06 9.03
N ILE A 200 10.67 1.15 9.81
CA ILE A 200 11.71 1.66 10.70
C ILE A 200 11.88 0.74 11.91
N LYS A 201 13.09 0.61 12.41
CA LYS A 201 13.35 -0.02 13.70
C LYS A 201 12.82 0.85 14.84
N PRO A 202 12.33 0.27 15.94
CA PRO A 202 11.98 1.06 17.12
C PRO A 202 13.22 1.70 17.74
N GLY A 203 13.02 2.86 18.37
CA GLY A 203 14.06 3.50 19.17
C GLY A 203 14.13 2.92 20.58
N HIS A 204 15.29 2.98 21.20
CA HIS A 204 15.52 2.48 22.56
C HIS A 204 16.27 3.50 23.39
N PHE A 205 15.77 3.78 24.58
CA PHE A 205 16.45 4.66 25.54
C PHE A 205 16.05 4.29 26.98
N GLN A 206 17.03 4.07 27.86
CA GLN A 206 16.83 3.71 29.27
C GLN A 206 15.83 2.56 29.51
N GLY A 207 15.94 1.49 28.70
CA GLY A 207 15.10 0.30 28.80
C GLY A 207 13.69 0.43 28.21
N ASN A 208 13.32 1.60 27.69
CA ASN A 208 12.04 1.84 27.03
C ASN A 208 12.18 1.76 25.51
N THR A 209 11.11 1.34 24.85
CA THR A 209 10.99 1.29 23.40
C THR A 209 10.08 2.39 22.89
N TYR A 210 10.57 3.20 21.97
CA TYR A 210 9.88 4.37 21.42
C TYR A 210 9.62 4.22 19.92
N ASP A 211 8.60 4.92 19.47
CA ASP A 211 8.25 5.09 18.05
C ASP A 211 7.65 6.48 17.81
N ILE A 212 7.21 6.78 16.59
CA ILE A 212 6.63 8.08 16.25
C ILE A 212 5.39 8.41 17.12
N VAL A 213 4.60 7.42 17.53
CA VAL A 213 3.44 7.65 18.40
C VAL A 213 3.89 8.03 19.81
N SER A 214 4.99 7.47 20.29
CA SER A 214 5.60 7.90 21.57
C SER A 214 5.97 9.39 21.53
N ALA A 215 6.49 9.89 20.40
CA ALA A 215 6.78 11.31 20.22
C ALA A 215 5.52 12.20 20.24
N PHE A 216 4.38 11.72 19.74
CA PHE A 216 3.11 12.45 19.88
C PHE A 216 2.57 12.39 21.31
N GLN A 217 2.62 11.22 21.95
CA GLN A 217 2.08 11.01 23.31
C GLN A 217 2.84 11.80 24.39
N CYS A 218 4.17 11.93 24.26
CA CYS A 218 5.01 12.60 25.25
C CYS A 218 4.62 14.09 25.44
N TYR A 219 3.98 14.74 24.46
CA TYR A 219 3.46 16.08 24.64
C TYR A 219 2.30 16.12 25.64
N GLY A 220 1.36 15.18 25.56
CA GLY A 220 0.28 15.06 26.52
C GLY A 220 0.77 14.69 27.93
N GLU A 221 1.79 13.84 28.04
CA GLU A 221 2.45 13.49 29.30
C GLU A 221 3.15 14.71 29.93
N TYR A 222 3.79 15.54 29.11
CA TYR A 222 4.39 16.81 29.55
C TYR A 222 3.33 17.80 30.05
N LEU A 223 2.24 18.02 29.29
CA LEU A 223 1.15 18.90 29.69
C LEU A 223 0.48 18.47 31.00
N SER A 224 0.39 17.16 31.26
CA SER A 224 -0.13 16.61 32.51
C SER A 224 0.85 16.70 33.70
N GLY A 225 2.10 17.07 33.44
CA GLY A 225 3.16 17.07 34.44
C GLY A 225 3.67 15.67 34.81
N SER A 226 3.38 14.65 33.98
CA SER A 226 3.83 13.26 34.20
C SER A 226 5.29 13.06 33.85
N ILE A 227 5.81 13.87 32.94
CA ILE A 227 7.22 13.88 32.53
C ILE A 227 7.76 15.32 32.48
N THR A 228 9.07 15.46 32.68
CA THR A 228 9.78 16.73 32.55
C THR A 228 10.05 17.08 31.08
N GLU A 229 10.42 18.34 30.81
CA GLU A 229 10.83 18.78 29.46
C GLU A 229 12.05 18.00 28.95
N GLU A 230 13.01 17.66 29.82
CA GLU A 230 14.17 16.85 29.43
C GLU A 230 13.77 15.42 29.05
N GLN A 231 12.87 14.80 29.80
CA GLN A 231 12.33 13.49 29.46
C GLN A 231 11.57 13.54 28.14
N ARG A 232 10.74 14.58 27.89
CA ARG A 232 10.06 14.79 26.60
C ARG A 232 11.04 14.88 25.45
N LYS A 233 12.11 15.67 25.58
CA LYS A 233 13.16 15.78 24.54
C LYS A 233 13.86 14.44 24.29
N ASN A 234 14.11 13.64 25.31
CA ASN A 234 14.73 12.33 25.18
C ASN A 234 13.82 11.35 24.43
N VAL A 235 12.49 11.36 24.68
CA VAL A 235 11.52 10.58 23.89
C VAL A 235 11.61 10.97 22.42
N ILE A 236 11.55 12.28 22.11
CA ILE A 236 11.58 12.78 20.73
C ILE A 236 12.87 12.36 20.01
N ARG A 237 14.05 12.53 20.63
CA ARG A 237 15.35 12.19 20.03
C ARG A 237 15.49 10.71 19.68
N ASN A 238 14.81 9.84 20.45
CA ASN A 238 14.95 8.39 20.31
C ASN A 238 13.75 7.70 19.61
N SER A 239 12.76 8.45 19.12
CA SER A 239 11.55 7.86 18.53
C SER A 239 11.70 7.38 17.09
N CYS A 240 12.63 7.99 16.32
CA CYS A 240 12.85 7.67 14.91
C CYS A 240 14.36 7.52 14.63
N PRO A 241 14.95 6.37 14.95
CA PRO A 241 16.42 6.25 15.00
C PRO A 241 17.11 6.06 13.64
N GLY A 242 16.38 5.92 12.54
CA GLY A 242 16.97 5.65 11.23
C GLY A 242 15.98 5.69 10.07
N ALA A 243 16.27 4.93 9.03
CA ALA A 243 15.47 4.84 7.83
C ALA A 243 14.28 3.88 8.00
N GLY A 244 13.21 4.16 7.27
CA GLY A 244 12.02 3.31 7.19
C GLY A 244 10.74 4.03 7.55
N ALA A 245 9.62 3.43 7.17
CA ALA A 245 8.29 3.91 7.53
C ALA A 245 7.96 3.54 8.98
N CYS A 246 7.00 4.27 9.58
CA CYS A 246 6.60 4.09 10.97
C CYS A 246 6.46 2.63 11.40
N GLY A 247 7.06 2.23 12.54
CA GLY A 247 7.23 0.83 12.93
C GLY A 247 5.95 0.06 13.29
N GLY A 248 4.88 0.74 13.71
CA GLY A 248 3.61 0.08 14.05
C GLY A 248 2.75 -0.24 12.82
N MET A 249 1.58 -0.86 13.06
CA MET A 249 0.56 -1.11 12.04
C MET A 249 -0.22 0.19 11.72
N TYR A 250 0.53 1.21 11.31
CA TYR A 250 0.03 2.47 10.79
C TYR A 250 -0.21 2.34 9.29
N THR A 251 -0.55 3.44 8.60
CA THR A 251 -1.02 3.34 7.21
C THR A 251 0.03 2.75 6.26
N ALA A 252 1.31 3.10 6.41
CA ALA A 252 2.37 2.57 5.55
C ALA A 252 2.46 1.04 5.63
N ASN A 253 2.64 0.46 6.82
CA ASN A 253 2.72 -0.99 6.99
C ASN A 253 1.39 -1.70 6.69
N THR A 254 0.25 -1.05 6.96
CA THR A 254 -1.08 -1.56 6.58
C THR A 254 -1.18 -1.75 5.07
N MET A 255 -0.84 -0.71 4.30
CA MET A 255 -0.94 -0.78 2.84
C MET A 255 0.12 -1.71 2.25
N ALA A 256 1.34 -1.73 2.79
CA ALA A 256 2.37 -2.67 2.35
C ALA A 256 1.92 -4.13 2.53
N SER A 257 1.37 -4.49 3.71
CA SER A 257 0.85 -5.83 3.97
C SER A 257 -0.37 -6.16 3.09
N ALA A 258 -1.28 -5.19 2.89
CA ALA A 258 -2.43 -5.35 2.01
C ALA A 258 -2.02 -5.62 0.55
N ILE A 259 -1.01 -4.90 0.06
CA ILE A 259 -0.48 -5.04 -1.31
C ILE A 259 0.27 -6.37 -1.48
N GLU A 260 0.97 -6.85 -0.45
CA GLU A 260 1.60 -8.17 -0.46
C GLU A 260 0.55 -9.29 -0.52
N ALA A 261 -0.51 -9.22 0.29
CA ALA A 261 -1.62 -10.17 0.26
C ALA A 261 -2.45 -10.08 -1.04
N MET A 262 -2.51 -8.89 -1.67
CA MET A 262 -3.11 -8.68 -2.99
C MET A 262 -2.28 -9.31 -4.12
N GLY A 263 -1.00 -9.62 -3.88
CA GLY A 263 -0.09 -10.20 -4.85
C GLY A 263 0.73 -9.21 -5.68
N MET A 264 0.69 -7.89 -5.39
CA MET A 264 1.41 -6.86 -6.15
C MET A 264 2.82 -6.53 -5.61
N SER A 265 3.24 -7.18 -4.52
CA SER A 265 4.58 -7.09 -3.95
C SER A 265 5.17 -8.47 -3.75
N ILE A 266 6.50 -8.55 -3.73
CA ILE A 266 7.20 -9.82 -3.46
C ILE A 266 7.05 -10.22 -1.98
N PRO A 267 7.04 -11.52 -1.66
CA PRO A 267 6.94 -12.00 -0.30
C PRO A 267 8.02 -11.41 0.62
N TYR A 268 7.69 -11.15 1.86
CA TYR A 268 8.47 -10.44 2.89
C TYR A 268 8.64 -8.93 2.68
N SER A 269 8.32 -8.38 1.52
CA SER A 269 8.56 -6.96 1.23
C SER A 269 7.94 -6.03 2.29
N SER A 270 6.73 -6.34 2.76
CA SER A 270 6.01 -5.52 3.73
C SER A 270 6.53 -5.63 5.16
N SER A 271 7.25 -6.70 5.51
CA SER A 271 7.72 -6.93 6.89
C SER A 271 9.23 -6.77 7.07
N THR A 272 10.03 -6.88 6.01
CA THR A 272 11.49 -6.69 6.11
C THR A 272 11.82 -5.25 6.49
N PRO A 273 12.59 -5.01 7.58
CA PRO A 273 12.99 -3.67 7.98
C PRO A 273 13.83 -2.96 6.91
N ALA A 274 13.73 -1.64 6.86
CA ALA A 274 14.39 -0.80 5.86
C ALA A 274 15.92 -0.91 5.85
N GLU A 275 16.51 -1.13 7.02
CA GLU A 275 17.97 -1.23 7.21
C GLU A 275 18.46 -2.69 7.27
N ASP A 276 17.58 -3.67 7.07
CA ASP A 276 17.99 -5.06 6.99
C ASP A 276 18.74 -5.32 5.67
N PRO A 277 19.87 -6.03 5.69
CA PRO A 277 20.60 -6.39 4.47
C PRO A 277 19.74 -7.13 3.43
N LEU A 278 18.80 -7.96 3.87
CA LEU A 278 17.85 -8.69 3.01
C LEU A 278 16.99 -7.74 2.14
N LYS A 279 16.79 -6.48 2.57
CA LYS A 279 16.05 -5.48 1.78
C LYS A 279 16.75 -5.16 0.45
N LEU A 280 18.08 -5.14 0.41
CA LEU A 280 18.84 -4.93 -0.83
C LEU A 280 18.76 -6.15 -1.75
N ASP A 281 18.77 -7.35 -1.18
CA ASP A 281 18.65 -8.60 -1.95
C ASP A 281 17.24 -8.73 -2.56
N GLU A 282 16.21 -8.36 -1.81
CA GLU A 282 14.83 -8.22 -2.28
C GLU A 282 14.74 -7.25 -3.48
N CYS A 283 15.41 -6.09 -3.39
CA CYS A 283 15.46 -5.11 -4.48
C CYS A 283 16.09 -5.70 -5.76
N ARG A 284 17.18 -6.46 -5.64
CA ARG A 284 17.80 -7.14 -6.79
C ARG A 284 16.90 -8.24 -7.36
N LEU A 285 16.23 -8.99 -6.49
CA LEU A 285 15.34 -10.08 -6.86
C LEU A 285 14.13 -9.58 -7.68
N ALA A 286 13.67 -8.36 -7.47
CA ALA A 286 12.57 -7.76 -8.22
C ALA A 286 12.82 -7.75 -9.73
N GLY A 287 14.06 -7.56 -10.18
CA GLY A 287 14.42 -7.62 -11.60
C GLY A 287 14.15 -9.00 -12.23
N LYS A 288 14.46 -10.06 -11.49
CA LYS A 288 14.22 -11.45 -11.93
C LYS A 288 12.71 -11.74 -12.09
N TYR A 289 11.91 -11.38 -11.09
CA TYR A 289 10.46 -11.56 -11.17
C TYR A 289 9.85 -10.71 -12.30
N LEU A 290 10.33 -9.47 -12.49
CA LEU A 290 9.82 -8.62 -13.56
C LEU A 290 10.08 -9.21 -14.95
N LEU A 291 11.24 -9.84 -15.19
CA LEU A 291 11.51 -10.55 -16.43
C LEU A 291 10.50 -11.69 -16.68
N GLU A 292 10.16 -12.46 -15.65
CA GLU A 292 9.16 -13.52 -15.77
C GLU A 292 7.76 -12.93 -16.04
N LEU A 293 7.38 -11.83 -15.39
CA LEU A 293 6.11 -11.14 -15.69
C LEU A 293 6.06 -10.65 -17.15
N LEU A 294 7.16 -10.11 -17.67
CA LEU A 294 7.27 -9.72 -19.09
C LEU A 294 7.08 -10.92 -20.03
N LYS A 295 7.70 -12.06 -19.72
CA LYS A 295 7.55 -13.31 -20.50
C LYS A 295 6.13 -13.86 -20.46
N MET A 296 5.49 -13.82 -19.31
CA MET A 296 4.11 -14.26 -19.11
C MET A 296 3.07 -13.25 -19.61
N ASP A 297 3.48 -12.02 -19.92
CA ASP A 297 2.61 -10.87 -20.17
C ASP A 297 1.61 -10.64 -19.01
N LEU A 298 2.02 -10.98 -17.78
CA LEU A 298 1.20 -10.85 -16.58
C LEU A 298 1.20 -9.40 -16.09
N LYS A 299 0.02 -8.83 -15.96
CA LYS A 299 -0.19 -7.39 -15.72
C LYS A 299 -0.96 -7.14 -14.44
N PRO A 300 -0.93 -5.92 -13.90
CA PRO A 300 -1.66 -5.58 -12.67
C PRO A 300 -3.15 -5.93 -12.68
N ARG A 301 -3.85 -5.79 -13.81
CA ARG A 301 -5.28 -6.12 -13.89
C ARG A 301 -5.57 -7.62 -13.91
N ASP A 302 -4.56 -8.45 -14.14
CA ASP A 302 -4.66 -9.91 -14.03
C ASP A 302 -4.48 -10.37 -12.57
N ILE A 303 -3.77 -9.56 -11.76
CA ILE A 303 -3.48 -9.81 -10.33
C ILE A 303 -4.51 -9.13 -9.44
N ILE A 304 -4.83 -7.85 -9.70
CA ILE A 304 -5.81 -7.08 -8.92
C ILE A 304 -7.22 -7.46 -9.35
N THR A 305 -7.81 -8.40 -8.65
CA THR A 305 -9.13 -8.98 -8.89
C THR A 305 -10.02 -8.76 -7.66
N PRO A 306 -11.34 -8.99 -7.75
CA PRO A 306 -12.20 -8.94 -6.56
C PRO A 306 -11.71 -9.86 -5.42
N LYS A 307 -11.18 -11.06 -5.74
CA LYS A 307 -10.62 -11.99 -4.76
C LYS A 307 -9.34 -11.44 -4.10
N SER A 308 -8.39 -10.91 -4.88
CA SER A 308 -7.16 -10.36 -4.31
C SER A 308 -7.39 -9.08 -3.52
N LEU A 309 -8.39 -8.25 -3.89
CA LEU A 309 -8.86 -7.12 -3.09
C LEU A 309 -9.48 -7.59 -1.77
N ARG A 310 -10.24 -8.70 -1.77
CA ARG A 310 -10.73 -9.31 -0.53
C ARG A 310 -9.56 -9.80 0.34
N ASN A 311 -8.55 -10.44 -0.24
CA ASN A 311 -7.34 -10.83 0.49
C ASN A 311 -6.67 -9.64 1.17
N ALA A 312 -6.57 -8.51 0.47
CA ALA A 312 -6.04 -7.26 1.04
C ALA A 312 -6.89 -6.75 2.23
N MET A 313 -8.22 -6.82 2.14
CA MET A 313 -9.10 -6.45 3.26
C MET A 313 -8.95 -7.41 4.45
N VAL A 314 -8.86 -8.71 4.20
CA VAL A 314 -8.67 -9.75 5.23
C VAL A 314 -7.41 -9.49 6.06
N ILE A 315 -6.27 -9.27 5.42
CA ILE A 315 -5.03 -9.03 6.17
C ILE A 315 -5.08 -7.70 6.94
N VAL A 316 -5.74 -6.67 6.41
CA VAL A 316 -5.97 -5.41 7.14
C VAL A 316 -6.76 -5.66 8.42
N MET A 317 -7.83 -6.48 8.37
CA MET A 317 -8.66 -6.81 9.54
C MET A 317 -7.87 -7.65 10.56
N ALA A 318 -7.15 -8.68 10.10
CA ALA A 318 -6.39 -9.57 10.96
C ALA A 318 -5.24 -8.86 11.69
N LEU A 319 -4.54 -7.94 11.01
CA LEU A 319 -3.39 -7.21 11.56
C LEU A 319 -3.76 -5.96 12.37
N GLY A 320 -5.02 -5.53 12.37
CA GLY A 320 -5.41 -4.30 13.06
C GLY A 320 -4.95 -3.02 12.34
N GLY A 321 -5.07 -3.01 11.02
CA GLY A 321 -4.59 -1.95 10.15
C GLY A 321 -5.26 -0.59 10.32
N SER A 322 -4.80 0.38 9.55
CA SER A 322 -5.30 1.76 9.54
C SER A 322 -6.63 1.86 8.79
N THR A 323 -7.52 2.74 9.26
CA THR A 323 -8.76 3.13 8.55
C THR A 323 -8.49 3.70 7.15
N ASN A 324 -7.30 4.24 6.92
CA ASN A 324 -6.87 4.74 5.60
C ASN A 324 -6.92 3.65 4.52
N ALA A 325 -6.78 2.38 4.89
CA ALA A 325 -6.87 1.26 3.94
C ALA A 325 -8.21 1.25 3.19
N VAL A 326 -9.30 1.66 3.82
CA VAL A 326 -10.63 1.69 3.19
C VAL A 326 -10.62 2.62 1.98
N LEU A 327 -10.22 3.88 2.17
CA LEU A 327 -10.19 4.84 1.05
C LEU A 327 -9.14 4.50 -0.01
N HIS A 328 -8.03 3.85 0.39
CA HIS A 328 -6.95 3.50 -0.54
C HIS A 328 -7.28 2.28 -1.39
N LEU A 329 -7.87 1.23 -0.80
CA LEU A 329 -8.28 0.04 -1.55
C LEU A 329 -9.44 0.36 -2.52
N ILE A 330 -10.38 1.24 -2.13
CA ILE A 330 -11.43 1.75 -3.04
C ILE A 330 -10.78 2.48 -4.24
N ALA A 331 -9.79 3.34 -4.02
CA ALA A 331 -9.11 4.04 -5.09
C ALA A 331 -8.30 3.10 -6.01
N ILE A 332 -7.65 2.09 -5.44
CA ILE A 332 -6.95 1.04 -6.20
C ILE A 332 -7.94 0.25 -7.05
N ALA A 333 -9.06 -0.22 -6.48
CA ALA A 333 -10.10 -0.94 -7.21
C ALA A 333 -10.59 -0.13 -8.42
N ARG A 334 -10.93 1.15 -8.22
CA ARG A 334 -11.35 2.04 -9.30
C ARG A 334 -10.28 2.24 -10.38
N SER A 335 -9.00 2.25 -10.02
CA SER A 335 -7.90 2.39 -10.99
C SER A 335 -7.77 1.22 -11.97
N VAL A 336 -8.32 0.07 -11.61
CA VAL A 336 -8.38 -1.13 -12.46
C VAL A 336 -9.78 -1.43 -13.02
N GLY A 337 -10.75 -0.54 -12.77
CA GLY A 337 -12.12 -0.65 -13.26
C GLY A 337 -13.01 -1.57 -12.42
N LEU A 338 -12.66 -1.80 -11.15
CA LEU A 338 -13.47 -2.57 -10.20
C LEU A 338 -14.16 -1.64 -9.20
N ASP A 339 -15.36 -2.04 -8.78
CA ASP A 339 -16.09 -1.38 -7.70
C ASP A 339 -15.81 -2.07 -6.37
N LEU A 340 -15.58 -1.26 -5.35
CA LEU A 340 -15.41 -1.67 -3.96
C LEU A 340 -16.15 -0.65 -3.09
N THR A 341 -16.99 -1.13 -2.19
CA THR A 341 -17.89 -0.32 -1.36
C THR A 341 -17.52 -0.39 0.12
N LEU A 342 -18.09 0.49 0.95
CA LEU A 342 -17.93 0.42 2.40
C LEU A 342 -18.55 -0.87 2.97
N ASP A 343 -19.64 -1.36 2.39
CA ASP A 343 -20.31 -2.58 2.85
C ASP A 343 -19.46 -3.84 2.62
N ASP A 344 -18.61 -3.86 1.58
CA ASP A 344 -17.64 -4.94 1.39
C ASP A 344 -16.63 -5.00 2.55
N PHE A 345 -16.19 -3.83 3.05
CA PHE A 345 -15.32 -3.77 4.23
C PHE A 345 -16.05 -4.23 5.50
N GLN A 346 -17.32 -3.84 5.67
CA GLN A 346 -18.11 -4.29 6.83
C GLN A 346 -18.25 -5.80 6.82
N LYS A 347 -18.60 -6.39 5.67
CA LYS A 347 -18.74 -7.83 5.50
C LYS A 347 -17.45 -8.57 5.88
N VAL A 348 -16.31 -8.16 5.36
CA VAL A 348 -15.01 -8.77 5.70
C VAL A 348 -14.68 -8.55 7.18
N SER A 349 -15.02 -7.39 7.75
CA SER A 349 -14.82 -7.12 9.17
C SER A 349 -15.67 -8.03 10.07
N ASP A 350 -16.86 -8.38 9.67
CA ASP A 350 -17.73 -9.28 10.44
C ASP A 350 -17.23 -10.74 10.41
N GLU A 351 -16.55 -11.14 9.33
CA GLU A 351 -16.05 -12.49 9.10
C GLU A 351 -14.66 -12.75 9.72
N VAL A 352 -13.78 -11.74 9.70
CA VAL A 352 -12.34 -11.91 9.99
C VAL A 352 -11.99 -11.38 11.38
N PRO A 353 -11.42 -12.21 12.29
CA PRO A 353 -11.04 -11.77 13.62
C PRO A 353 -9.83 -10.83 13.60
N PHE A 354 -9.76 -9.94 14.60
CA PHE A 354 -8.58 -9.13 14.87
C PHE A 354 -7.59 -9.94 15.73
N LEU A 355 -6.42 -10.27 15.17
CA LEU A 355 -5.47 -11.22 15.73
C LEU A 355 -4.18 -10.58 16.24
N ALA A 356 -3.67 -9.54 15.59
CA ALA A 356 -2.32 -9.01 15.84
C ALA A 356 -2.27 -7.97 16.95
N ASP A 357 -1.44 -8.16 17.98
CA ASP A 357 -1.23 -7.22 19.09
C ASP A 357 -0.21 -6.12 18.72
N LEU A 358 -0.42 -5.47 17.57
CA LEU A 358 0.48 -4.46 17.02
C LEU A 358 0.10 -3.04 17.44
N LYS A 359 1.11 -2.18 17.64
CA LYS A 359 0.89 -0.73 17.78
C LYS A 359 0.13 -0.19 16.55
N PRO A 360 -0.77 0.78 16.74
CA PRO A 360 -0.99 1.61 17.92
C PRO A 360 -1.90 1.00 18.98
N SER A 361 -2.61 -0.07 18.70
CA SER A 361 -3.57 -0.68 19.63
C SER A 361 -2.96 -1.74 20.54
N GLY A 362 -1.82 -2.29 20.17
CA GLY A 362 -1.09 -3.33 20.86
C GLY A 362 0.30 -2.92 21.31
N LYS A 363 1.16 -3.92 21.53
CA LYS A 363 2.50 -3.76 22.12
C LYS A 363 3.62 -3.78 21.07
N TYR A 364 3.46 -4.62 20.03
CA TYR A 364 4.52 -5.00 19.10
C TYR A 364 4.56 -4.09 17.87
N VAL A 365 5.68 -4.17 17.13
CA VAL A 365 5.91 -3.43 15.87
C VAL A 365 6.16 -4.41 14.71
N MET A 366 6.26 -3.91 13.48
CA MET A 366 6.44 -4.74 12.29
C MET A 366 7.76 -5.51 12.27
N GLU A 367 8.83 -4.98 12.88
CA GLU A 367 10.08 -5.72 13.06
C GLU A 367 9.88 -7.01 13.86
N ASP A 368 8.99 -6.98 14.85
CA ASP A 368 8.66 -8.18 15.64
C ASP A 368 7.89 -9.20 14.81
N VAL A 369 6.98 -8.75 13.92
CA VAL A 369 6.31 -9.64 12.96
C VAL A 369 7.33 -10.28 12.01
N HIS A 370 8.31 -9.50 11.52
CA HIS A 370 9.39 -10.04 10.67
C HIS A 370 10.12 -11.20 11.35
N LYS A 371 10.47 -11.07 12.64
CA LYS A 371 11.19 -12.09 13.43
C LYS A 371 10.41 -13.39 13.62
N ILE A 372 9.08 -13.38 13.56
CA ILE A 372 8.25 -14.58 13.76
C ILE A 372 7.79 -15.25 12.46
N GLY A 373 8.31 -14.86 11.31
CA GLY A 373 7.96 -15.41 9.99
C GLY A 373 7.45 -14.40 8.97
N GLY A 374 7.34 -13.13 9.38
CA GLY A 374 6.96 -12.02 8.51
C GLY A 374 5.52 -12.10 8.01
N THR A 375 5.20 -11.21 7.08
CA THR A 375 3.89 -11.20 6.41
C THR A 375 3.58 -12.51 5.67
N PRO A 376 4.53 -13.21 5.01
CA PRO A 376 4.27 -14.53 4.42
C PRO A 376 3.80 -15.57 5.43
N GLY A 377 4.36 -15.59 6.63
CA GLY A 377 3.90 -16.47 7.72
C GLY A 377 2.47 -16.16 8.16
N VAL A 378 2.10 -14.87 8.22
CA VAL A 378 0.72 -14.45 8.51
C VAL A 378 -0.23 -14.85 7.37
N ILE A 379 0.16 -14.63 6.11
CA ILE A 379 -0.63 -15.03 4.93
C ILE A 379 -0.86 -16.54 4.95
N ARG A 380 0.19 -17.33 5.21
CA ARG A 380 0.09 -18.79 5.33
C ARG A 380 -0.90 -19.18 6.41
N TYR A 381 -0.82 -18.59 7.59
CA TYR A 381 -1.74 -18.86 8.69
C TYR A 381 -3.20 -18.54 8.33
N LEU A 382 -3.44 -17.38 7.70
CA LEU A 382 -4.79 -17.01 7.26
C LEU A 382 -5.33 -17.89 6.11
N LEU A 383 -4.46 -18.43 5.25
CA LEU A 383 -4.82 -19.45 4.24
C LEU A 383 -5.22 -20.77 4.89
N GLU A 384 -4.45 -21.25 5.87
CA GLU A 384 -4.74 -22.47 6.63
C GLU A 384 -6.09 -22.37 7.38
N LEU A 385 -6.45 -21.16 7.84
CA LEU A 385 -7.75 -20.87 8.45
C LEU A 385 -8.90 -20.67 7.45
N GLY A 386 -8.63 -20.63 6.13
CA GLY A 386 -9.63 -20.46 5.09
C GLY A 386 -10.14 -19.02 4.90
N PHE A 387 -9.45 -18.02 5.44
CA PHE A 387 -9.83 -16.61 5.28
C PHE A 387 -9.39 -15.99 3.95
N LEU A 388 -8.35 -16.52 3.32
CA LEU A 388 -7.77 -15.99 2.08
C LEU A 388 -8.05 -16.91 0.88
N ASP A 389 -8.21 -16.30 -0.30
CA ASP A 389 -8.26 -16.98 -1.60
C ASP A 389 -6.83 -17.28 -2.07
N GLY A 390 -6.42 -18.53 -2.00
CA GLY A 390 -5.06 -18.95 -2.32
C GLY A 390 -4.73 -19.05 -3.81
N ASP A 391 -5.73 -19.08 -4.68
CA ASP A 391 -5.61 -19.18 -6.15
C ASP A 391 -5.31 -17.85 -6.85
N CYS A 392 -5.28 -16.74 -6.12
CA CYS A 392 -4.92 -15.43 -6.67
C CYS A 392 -3.48 -15.41 -7.18
N LEU A 393 -3.27 -14.97 -8.43
CA LEU A 393 -1.94 -14.77 -9.01
C LEU A 393 -1.18 -13.65 -8.31
N THR A 394 0.15 -13.73 -8.31
CA THR A 394 1.03 -12.74 -7.71
C THR A 394 2.15 -12.33 -8.67
N VAL A 395 2.88 -11.28 -8.31
CA VAL A 395 4.05 -10.80 -9.07
C VAL A 395 5.22 -11.80 -9.15
N THR A 396 5.16 -12.91 -8.44
CA THR A 396 6.15 -13.99 -8.61
C THR A 396 5.82 -14.92 -9.77
N GLY A 397 4.67 -14.74 -10.42
CA GLY A 397 4.13 -15.63 -11.43
C GLY A 397 3.47 -16.89 -10.86
N LYS A 398 3.44 -17.03 -9.54
CA LYS A 398 2.81 -18.11 -8.76
C LYS A 398 1.54 -17.60 -8.08
N THR A 399 0.72 -18.52 -7.62
CA THR A 399 -0.43 -18.20 -6.79
C THR A 399 0.00 -17.82 -5.36
N LEU A 400 -0.91 -17.19 -4.61
CA LEU A 400 -0.67 -16.82 -3.22
C LEU A 400 -0.41 -18.05 -2.35
N ALA A 401 -1.15 -19.15 -2.58
CA ALA A 401 -0.97 -20.43 -1.86
C ALA A 401 0.38 -21.08 -2.17
N GLU A 402 0.82 -21.11 -3.43
CA GLU A 402 2.13 -21.64 -3.82
C GLU A 402 3.28 -20.85 -3.19
N ASN A 403 3.16 -19.51 -3.12
CA ASN A 403 4.13 -18.68 -2.42
C ASN A 403 4.13 -18.99 -0.91
N ALA A 404 2.97 -19.01 -0.28
CA ALA A 404 2.85 -19.27 1.17
C ALA A 404 3.40 -20.63 1.57
N ALA A 405 3.19 -21.66 0.76
CA ALA A 405 3.73 -23.00 1.00
C ALA A 405 5.27 -23.06 0.96
N SER A 406 5.90 -22.09 0.28
CA SER A 406 7.37 -22.00 0.17
C SER A 406 8.05 -21.39 1.39
N PHE A 407 7.29 -20.81 2.34
CA PHE A 407 7.80 -20.12 3.50
C PHE A 407 7.45 -20.84 4.81
N PRO A 408 8.24 -20.65 5.88
CA PRO A 408 7.96 -21.26 7.16
C PRO A 408 6.63 -20.75 7.75
N PRO A 409 5.96 -21.53 8.59
CA PRO A 409 4.83 -21.05 9.37
C PRO A 409 5.29 -20.00 10.40
N LEU A 410 4.34 -19.35 11.05
CA LEU A 410 4.63 -18.48 12.19
C LEU A 410 5.38 -19.26 13.29
N ALA A 411 6.35 -18.58 13.93
CA ALA A 411 7.14 -19.16 15.01
C ALA A 411 6.24 -19.68 16.14
N THR A 412 6.57 -20.85 16.68
CA THR A 412 5.84 -21.44 17.81
C THR A 412 6.07 -20.66 19.09
N GLY A 413 5.03 -20.54 19.93
CA GLY A 413 5.12 -19.86 21.23
C GLY A 413 5.14 -18.33 21.15
N GLN A 414 4.95 -17.72 19.97
CA GLN A 414 4.80 -16.28 19.82
C GLN A 414 3.40 -15.83 20.29
N ASP A 415 3.28 -14.58 20.74
CA ASP A 415 2.04 -13.96 21.21
C ASP A 415 1.65 -12.69 20.42
N ILE A 416 2.35 -12.40 19.33
CA ILE A 416 2.14 -11.24 18.47
C ILE A 416 0.89 -11.42 17.62
N ILE A 417 0.78 -12.58 16.97
CA ILE A 417 -0.39 -13.02 16.21
C ILE A 417 -1.13 -14.03 17.07
N ARG A 418 -2.27 -13.65 17.62
CA ARG A 418 -3.09 -14.49 18.46
C ARG A 418 -3.70 -15.66 17.68
N PRO A 419 -3.86 -16.83 18.31
CA PRO A 419 -4.55 -17.96 17.70
C PRO A 419 -6.06 -17.65 17.55
N LEU A 420 -6.71 -18.34 16.61
CA LEU A 420 -8.14 -18.16 16.30
C LEU A 420 -9.05 -18.36 17.52
N GLU A 421 -8.65 -19.27 18.42
CA GLU A 421 -9.39 -19.59 19.64
C GLU A 421 -9.34 -18.48 20.70
N ASN A 422 -8.33 -17.60 20.61
CA ASN A 422 -8.13 -16.50 21.55
C ASN A 422 -7.76 -15.19 20.82
N PRO A 423 -8.61 -14.68 19.93
CA PRO A 423 -8.38 -13.44 19.18
C PRO A 423 -8.44 -12.22 20.11
N ILE A 424 -7.84 -11.10 19.70
CA ILE A 424 -8.02 -9.81 20.39
C ILE A 424 -9.48 -9.37 20.33
N LYS A 425 -10.13 -9.58 19.17
CA LYS A 425 -11.56 -9.37 18.96
C LYS A 425 -12.06 -10.41 17.96
N LYS A 426 -13.24 -10.98 18.18
CA LYS A 426 -13.83 -12.03 17.34
C LYS A 426 -14.17 -11.58 15.92
N THR A 427 -14.29 -10.28 15.69
CA THR A 427 -14.52 -9.64 14.39
C THR A 427 -13.42 -8.62 14.11
N GLY A 428 -13.36 -8.09 12.89
CA GLY A 428 -12.42 -7.06 12.51
C GLY A 428 -12.57 -5.77 13.32
N HIS A 429 -11.53 -4.97 13.31
CA HIS A 429 -11.45 -3.74 14.08
C HIS A 429 -11.97 -2.50 13.31
N ILE A 430 -12.13 -2.57 11.99
CA ILE A 430 -12.76 -1.53 11.17
C ILE A 430 -14.26 -1.77 11.16
N GLN A 431 -15.04 -0.73 11.47
CA GLN A 431 -16.49 -0.74 11.44
C GLN A 431 -17.02 0.41 10.60
N ILE A 432 -18.02 0.13 9.80
CA ILE A 432 -18.72 1.16 9.02
C ILE A 432 -19.93 1.62 9.84
N LEU A 433 -20.00 2.91 10.09
CA LEU A 433 -21.06 3.51 10.90
C LEU A 433 -21.93 4.41 10.03
N TYR A 434 -23.22 4.18 10.07
CA TYR A 434 -24.23 4.98 9.39
C TYR A 434 -25.07 5.78 10.39
N GLY A 435 -25.55 6.95 9.99
CA GLY A 435 -26.40 7.78 10.81
C GLY A 435 -26.62 9.16 10.20
N ASN A 436 -27.38 10.00 10.90
CA ASN A 436 -27.72 11.35 10.42
C ASN A 436 -26.49 12.29 10.25
N LEU A 437 -25.37 12.00 10.92
CA LEU A 437 -24.10 12.73 10.75
C LEU A 437 -23.24 12.18 9.62
N ALA A 438 -23.47 10.96 9.18
CA ALA A 438 -22.75 10.28 8.10
C ALA A 438 -23.73 9.35 7.36
N PRO A 439 -24.68 9.89 6.58
CA PRO A 439 -25.68 9.09 5.88
C PRO A 439 -25.05 8.15 4.86
N ASP A 440 -23.94 8.55 4.23
CA ASP A 440 -23.19 7.74 3.26
C ASP A 440 -22.11 6.84 3.92
N GLY A 441 -22.09 6.78 5.26
CA GLY A 441 -21.19 5.97 6.04
C GLY A 441 -19.92 6.70 6.49
N SER A 442 -19.39 6.26 7.63
CA SER A 442 -18.09 6.66 8.17
C SER A 442 -17.31 5.44 8.62
N VAL A 443 -15.98 5.57 8.69
CA VAL A 443 -15.08 4.48 9.06
C VAL A 443 -14.58 4.69 10.48
N ALA A 444 -14.79 3.71 11.34
CA ALA A 444 -14.30 3.71 12.72
C ALA A 444 -13.32 2.57 12.97
N LYS A 445 -12.27 2.82 13.77
CA LYS A 445 -11.38 1.79 14.29
C LYS A 445 -11.79 1.44 15.72
N ILE A 446 -12.44 0.29 15.89
CA ILE A 446 -12.96 -0.20 17.16
C ILE A 446 -12.22 -1.48 17.54
N THR A 447 -11.23 -1.35 18.43
CA THR A 447 -10.37 -2.46 18.85
C THR A 447 -10.97 -3.31 19.98
N GLY A 448 -12.05 -2.83 20.60
CA GLY A 448 -12.71 -3.48 21.73
C GLY A 448 -12.12 -3.13 23.10
N LYS A 449 -10.96 -2.47 23.13
CA LYS A 449 -10.28 -2.08 24.39
C LYS A 449 -10.94 -0.88 25.10
N GLU A 450 -11.61 -0.03 24.31
CA GLU A 450 -12.31 1.18 24.76
C GLU A 450 -13.83 0.97 24.99
N GLY A 451 -14.34 -0.25 24.73
CA GLY A 451 -15.77 -0.58 24.69
C GLY A 451 -16.34 -0.42 23.28
N LEU A 452 -17.58 -0.90 23.11
CA LEU A 452 -18.30 -0.91 21.82
C LEU A 452 -19.36 0.18 21.72
N TYR A 453 -19.69 0.84 22.82
CA TYR A 453 -20.73 1.88 22.90
C TYR A 453 -20.18 3.14 23.55
N PHE A 454 -20.48 4.29 22.98
CA PHE A 454 -20.18 5.59 23.54
C PHE A 454 -21.33 6.57 23.30
N SER A 455 -21.70 7.33 24.34
CA SER A 455 -22.65 8.43 24.25
C SER A 455 -22.18 9.58 25.13
N GLY A 456 -22.30 10.81 24.66
CA GLY A 456 -21.90 11.99 25.41
C GLY A 456 -22.07 13.30 24.64
N PRO A 457 -21.97 14.44 25.32
CA PRO A 457 -22.03 15.76 24.68
C PRO A 457 -20.85 15.95 23.74
N ALA A 458 -21.10 16.56 22.57
CA ALA A 458 -20.06 16.87 21.60
C ALA A 458 -19.46 18.26 21.84
N LEU A 459 -18.13 18.35 21.77
CA LEU A 459 -17.40 19.61 21.69
C LEU A 459 -16.87 19.75 20.25
N ILE A 460 -17.36 20.76 19.53
CA ILE A 460 -17.12 20.92 18.09
C ILE A 460 -16.00 21.91 17.84
N PHE A 461 -15.11 21.59 16.91
CA PHE A 461 -14.00 22.43 16.44
C PHE A 461 -14.02 22.55 14.92
N GLU A 462 -13.66 23.73 14.39
CA GLU A 462 -13.55 23.99 12.95
C GLU A 462 -12.16 23.62 12.37
N GLY A 463 -11.51 22.63 12.92
CA GLY A 463 -10.23 22.13 12.42
C GLY A 463 -9.33 21.63 13.53
N GLU A 464 -8.28 20.91 13.12
CA GLU A 464 -7.30 20.30 14.03
C GLU A 464 -6.53 21.34 14.83
N GLU A 465 -6.12 22.44 14.20
CA GLU A 465 -5.36 23.52 14.84
C GLU A 465 -6.14 24.16 15.98
N SER A 466 -7.44 24.44 15.80
CA SER A 466 -8.30 25.02 16.82
C SER A 466 -8.50 24.07 18.00
N MET A 467 -8.62 22.78 17.74
CA MET A 467 -8.73 21.75 18.79
C MET A 467 -7.42 21.63 19.58
N ILE A 468 -6.27 21.56 18.90
CA ILE A 468 -4.95 21.47 19.54
C ILE A 468 -4.70 22.72 20.40
N ALA A 469 -5.02 23.91 19.89
CA ALA A 469 -4.90 25.15 20.64
C ALA A 469 -5.77 25.14 21.93
N ALA A 470 -7.02 24.66 21.84
CA ALA A 470 -7.90 24.55 22.99
C ALA A 470 -7.38 23.55 24.03
N ILE A 471 -6.88 22.39 23.60
CA ILE A 471 -6.28 21.38 24.48
C ILE A 471 -5.01 21.92 25.14
N SER A 472 -4.15 22.61 24.40
CA SER A 472 -2.91 23.19 24.92
C SER A 472 -3.18 24.29 25.95
N LYS A 473 -4.26 25.07 25.77
CA LYS A 473 -4.66 26.14 26.69
C LYS A 473 -5.22 25.58 28.00
N ASP A 474 -6.11 24.59 27.93
CA ASP A 474 -6.72 23.97 29.13
C ASP A 474 -7.06 22.50 28.88
N PRO A 475 -6.10 21.58 29.13
CA PRO A 475 -6.32 20.14 28.96
C PRO A 475 -7.41 19.58 29.88
N LEU A 476 -7.68 20.24 31.02
CA LEU A 476 -8.65 19.78 32.02
C LEU A 476 -10.10 20.14 31.67
N SER A 477 -10.32 21.06 30.73
CA SER A 477 -11.65 21.35 30.19
C SER A 477 -12.23 20.17 29.39
N PHE A 478 -11.38 19.26 28.89
CA PHE A 478 -11.79 18.05 28.21
C PHE A 478 -12.19 16.95 29.20
N LYS A 479 -13.42 17.01 29.67
CA LYS A 479 -13.95 16.07 30.67
C LYS A 479 -14.17 14.67 30.07
N LYS A 480 -14.11 13.63 30.90
CA LYS A 480 -14.50 12.27 30.53
C LYS A 480 -15.94 12.27 30.03
N GLY A 481 -16.19 11.72 28.85
CA GLY A 481 -17.52 11.68 28.21
C GLY A 481 -17.76 12.79 27.19
N LEU A 482 -16.82 13.75 27.02
CA LEU A 482 -16.86 14.67 25.88
C LEU A 482 -16.35 13.98 24.62
N LEU A 483 -17.09 14.14 23.52
CA LEU A 483 -16.68 13.73 22.18
C LEU A 483 -16.15 14.96 21.41
N PRO A 484 -14.83 15.16 21.32
CA PRO A 484 -14.30 16.20 20.42
C PRO A 484 -14.61 15.80 18.98
N LYS A 485 -15.30 16.70 18.27
CA LYS A 485 -15.69 16.51 16.86
C LYS A 485 -15.15 17.66 16.04
N MET A 486 -14.52 17.36 14.91
CA MET A 486 -14.14 18.34 13.89
C MET A 486 -15.12 18.31 12.73
N GLN A 487 -15.48 19.49 12.23
CA GLN A 487 -16.56 19.67 11.27
C GLN A 487 -16.25 19.07 9.87
N HIS A 488 -14.98 18.83 9.56
CA HIS A 488 -14.55 18.35 8.23
C HIS A 488 -13.56 17.18 8.21
N MET A 489 -13.31 16.49 9.34
CA MET A 489 -12.37 15.34 9.37
C MET A 489 -12.82 14.23 10.30
N CYS A 490 -13.14 13.06 9.75
CA CYS A 490 -13.48 11.83 10.49
C CYS A 490 -12.30 11.18 11.24
N PHE A 491 -11.09 11.74 11.22
CA PHE A 491 -9.85 11.03 11.59
C PHE A 491 -9.40 11.18 13.04
N ILE A 492 -9.93 12.12 13.85
CA ILE A 492 -9.21 12.59 15.07
C ILE A 492 -9.71 12.03 16.39
N VAL A 493 -10.84 11.35 16.44
CA VAL A 493 -11.29 10.71 17.70
C VAL A 493 -10.22 9.76 18.27
N ASN A 494 -9.42 9.13 17.41
CA ASN A 494 -8.33 8.26 17.83
C ASN A 494 -7.07 9.00 18.33
N LEU A 495 -6.78 10.21 17.84
CA LEU A 495 -5.59 10.97 18.23
C LEU A 495 -5.76 11.56 19.64
N VAL A 496 -6.91 12.17 19.93
CA VAL A 496 -7.20 12.79 21.23
C VAL A 496 -7.25 11.76 22.35
N THR A 497 -7.90 10.61 22.13
CA THR A 497 -7.94 9.54 23.13
C THR A 497 -6.57 8.91 23.37
N LYS A 498 -5.70 8.84 22.37
CA LYS A 498 -4.34 8.29 22.52
C LYS A 498 -3.34 9.26 23.13
N ILE A 499 -3.41 10.55 22.77
CA ILE A 499 -2.48 11.56 23.28
C ILE A 499 -2.79 11.92 24.73
N PHE A 500 -4.07 12.00 25.10
CA PHE A 500 -4.50 12.59 26.39
C PHE A 500 -5.13 11.59 27.38
N ALA A 501 -5.59 10.41 26.97
CA ALA A 501 -6.18 9.43 27.89
C ALA A 501 -5.24 8.92 29.00
N PRO A 502 -3.94 8.67 28.76
CA PRO A 502 -3.00 8.33 29.82
C PRO A 502 -2.84 9.44 30.86
N SER A 503 -2.77 10.68 30.40
CA SER A 503 -2.57 11.88 31.24
C SER A 503 -3.72 12.13 32.21
N ILE A 504 -4.96 11.90 31.78
CA ILE A 504 -6.16 12.04 32.59
C ILE A 504 -6.23 10.97 33.70
N LYS A 505 -5.71 9.75 33.44
CA LYS A 505 -5.66 8.66 34.42
C LYS A 505 -4.62 8.90 35.51
N SER A 506 -3.48 9.52 35.23
CA SER A 506 -2.41 9.76 36.22
C SER A 506 -2.77 10.81 37.25
N LYS A 507 -3.42 11.91 36.89
CA LYS A 507 -3.85 12.95 37.85
C LYS A 507 -4.93 12.50 38.85
N ARG A 508 -5.71 11.44 38.53
CA ARG A 508 -6.70 10.89 39.49
C ARG A 508 -6.12 9.94 40.54
N ARG A 509 -4.90 9.41 40.33
CA ARG A 509 -4.24 8.55 41.34
C ARG A 509 -3.47 9.31 42.40
N GLY A 510 -3.24 10.62 42.22
CA GLY A 510 -2.50 11.47 43.16
C GLY A 510 -3.36 12.29 44.15
N GLY A 511 -4.67 12.19 44.13
CA GLY A 511 -5.55 12.98 44.98
C GLY A 511 -6.49 12.10 45.79
N THR A 512 -6.03 11.59 46.93
CA THR A 512 -6.73 11.45 48.21
C THR A 512 -5.89 10.64 49.19
N LYS A 513 -5.07 11.33 49.94
CA LYS A 513 -4.76 11.00 51.35
C LYS A 513 -4.75 12.32 52.09
N HIS A 514 -5.88 12.65 52.62
CA HIS A 514 -6.12 13.24 53.93
C HIS A 514 -7.59 13.17 54.23
#